data_07a811cf36dabac6979e01c23d7ac8a3
#
_entry.id   07a811cf36dabac6979e01c23d7ac8a3
#
_cell.length_a   1.000
_cell.length_b   1.000
_cell.length_c   1.000
_cell.angle_alpha   90.00
_cell.angle_beta   90.00
_cell.angle_gamma   90.00
#
_symmetry.space_group_name_H-M   'P 1'
#
loop_
_entity.id
_entity.type
_entity.pdbx_description
1 polymer ?
#
loop_
_entity_poly.entity_id
_entity_poly.type
_entity_poly.pdbx_seq_one_letter_code
_entity_poly.pdbx_strand_id
1 'polypeptide(L)'
;APPGMHHQNNAEHAIQTFKNHFLAGLCTIDTSSPLQLWDRMLQQATLTLNMLRQSRLHPQILAYCHIAGEFNYDATPIAPPSTKIVSHDKPKDRASWAPHSEEVGWCIGPALEHYQCHRVYITKTRAARVSDTVDFPLRQSECPRCHRRMQPP
;
A
#
# COMPACT_ATOMS: atom_id res chain seq x y z
N ALA A 1 17.84 30.34 -8.23
CA ALA A 1 18.80 29.75 -9.18
C ALA A 1 18.88 30.65 -10.41
N PRO A 2 20.05 30.87 -11.03
CA PRO A 2 20.14 31.62 -12.27
C PRO A 2 19.28 30.98 -13.37
N PRO A 3 18.70 31.79 -14.27
CA PRO A 3 17.94 31.27 -15.40
C PRO A 3 18.82 30.34 -16.24
N GLY A 4 18.38 29.10 -16.45
CA GLY A 4 19.10 28.05 -17.17
C GLY A 4 19.77 26.98 -16.33
N MET A 5 19.82 27.11 -14.99
CA MET A 5 20.42 26.12 -14.08
C MET A 5 19.40 25.26 -13.31
N HIS A 6 18.20 25.08 -13.85
CA HIS A 6 17.13 24.32 -13.23
C HIS A 6 17.49 22.85 -12.99
N HIS A 7 18.41 22.30 -13.78
CA HIS A 7 18.85 20.90 -13.66
C HIS A 7 19.77 20.62 -12.45
N GLN A 8 20.23 21.65 -11.77
CA GLN A 8 21.14 21.51 -10.60
C GLN A 8 20.40 21.59 -9.25
N ASN A 9 19.08 21.79 -9.27
CA ASN A 9 18.32 21.91 -8.03
C ASN A 9 18.00 20.50 -7.46
N ASN A 10 18.71 20.15 -6.39
CA ASN A 10 18.49 18.85 -5.70
C ASN A 10 17.06 18.66 -5.20
N ALA A 11 16.36 19.74 -4.87
CA ALA A 11 14.98 19.68 -4.43
C ALA A 11 14.03 19.30 -5.58
N GLU A 12 14.23 19.88 -6.77
CA GLU A 12 13.46 19.53 -7.97
C GLU A 12 13.65 18.06 -8.34
N HIS A 13 14.88 17.56 -8.31
CA HIS A 13 15.16 16.13 -8.53
C HIS A 13 14.48 15.23 -7.51
N ALA A 14 14.44 15.63 -6.24
CA ALA A 14 13.77 14.85 -5.21
C ALA A 14 12.25 14.82 -5.43
N ILE A 15 11.65 15.98 -5.75
CA ILE A 15 10.22 16.10 -6.07
C ILE A 15 9.87 15.25 -7.30
N GLN A 16 10.67 15.37 -8.37
CA GLN A 16 10.44 14.60 -9.60
C GLN A 16 10.55 13.08 -9.35
N THR A 17 11.53 12.67 -8.56
CA THR A 17 11.70 11.26 -8.21
C THR A 17 10.50 10.73 -7.41
N PHE A 18 10.05 11.49 -6.42
CA PHE A 18 8.85 11.14 -5.65
C PHE A 18 7.61 11.07 -6.53
N LYS A 19 7.41 12.09 -7.37
CA LYS A 19 6.28 12.14 -8.30
C LYS A 19 6.25 10.93 -9.23
N ASN A 20 7.38 10.57 -9.82
CA ASN A 20 7.47 9.42 -10.72
C ASN A 20 7.19 8.11 -9.99
N HIS A 21 7.73 7.92 -8.77
CA HIS A 21 7.46 6.76 -7.94
C HIS A 21 5.97 6.66 -7.57
N PHE A 22 5.38 7.78 -7.15
CA PHE A 22 3.96 7.83 -6.78
C PHE A 22 3.05 7.53 -7.97
N LEU A 23 3.32 8.13 -9.12
CA LEU A 23 2.55 7.85 -10.35
C LEU A 23 2.67 6.40 -10.78
N ALA A 24 3.87 5.81 -10.71
CA ALA A 24 4.04 4.39 -10.98
C ALA A 24 3.21 3.51 -10.03
N GLY A 25 3.18 3.87 -8.73
CA GLY A 25 2.30 3.23 -7.76
C GLY A 25 0.82 3.37 -8.10
N LEU A 26 0.38 4.55 -8.53
CA LEU A 26 -1.01 4.77 -8.95
C LEU A 26 -1.40 3.95 -10.19
N CYS A 27 -0.46 3.68 -11.09
CA CYS A 27 -0.72 2.82 -12.25
C CYS A 27 -0.97 1.34 -11.88
N THR A 28 -0.56 0.90 -10.69
CA THR A 28 -0.80 -0.47 -10.21
C THR A 28 -2.10 -0.66 -9.45
N ILE A 29 -2.82 0.44 -9.18
CA ILE A 29 -4.07 0.44 -8.42
C ILE A 29 -5.18 -0.27 -9.21
N ASP A 30 -6.08 -0.90 -8.49
CA ASP A 30 -7.29 -1.47 -9.06
C ASP A 30 -8.17 -0.37 -9.67
N THR A 31 -8.67 -0.60 -10.89
CA THR A 31 -9.54 0.34 -11.61
C THR A 31 -10.84 0.67 -10.87
N SER A 32 -11.30 -0.23 -9.98
CA SER A 32 -12.48 -0.03 -9.14
C SER A 32 -12.20 0.76 -7.86
N SER A 33 -10.92 1.09 -7.60
CA SER A 33 -10.52 1.84 -6.43
C SER A 33 -10.92 3.32 -6.54
N PRO A 34 -11.44 3.91 -5.45
CA PRO A 34 -11.78 5.33 -5.45
C PRO A 34 -10.50 6.18 -5.48
N LEU A 35 -10.25 6.84 -6.61
CA LEU A 35 -9.08 7.72 -6.80
C LEU A 35 -9.00 8.86 -5.78
N GLN A 36 -10.10 9.20 -5.13
CA GLN A 36 -10.15 10.24 -4.08
C GLN A 36 -9.25 9.91 -2.87
N LEU A 37 -8.80 8.65 -2.74
CA LEU A 37 -7.95 8.22 -1.64
C LEU A 37 -6.44 8.41 -1.91
N TRP A 38 -6.06 9.03 -3.02
CA TRP A 38 -4.66 9.19 -3.41
C TRP A 38 -3.80 9.90 -2.36
N ASP A 39 -4.36 10.90 -1.68
CA ASP A 39 -3.71 11.65 -0.62
C ASP A 39 -3.29 10.76 0.56
N ARG A 40 -4.11 9.78 0.89
CA ARG A 40 -3.88 8.84 1.98
C ARG A 40 -2.80 7.80 1.66
N MET A 41 -2.49 7.60 0.39
CA MET A 41 -1.43 6.68 -0.07
C MET A 41 -0.05 7.32 -0.06
N LEU A 42 0.07 8.64 0.10
CA LEU A 42 1.34 9.36 0.11
C LEU A 42 2.30 8.83 1.18
N GLN A 43 1.79 8.46 2.34
CA GLN A 43 2.61 7.91 3.43
C GLN A 43 3.27 6.59 3.02
N GLN A 44 2.50 5.69 2.41
CA GLN A 44 3.05 4.42 1.91
C GLN A 44 4.03 4.66 0.76
N ALA A 45 3.74 5.57 -0.15
CA ALA A 45 4.64 5.90 -1.25
C ALA A 45 5.98 6.46 -0.73
N THR A 46 5.96 7.30 0.29
CA THR A 46 7.17 7.80 0.95
C THR A 46 7.96 6.67 1.60
N LEU A 47 7.27 5.80 2.32
CA LEU A 47 7.88 4.63 2.97
C LEU A 47 8.57 3.73 1.93
N THR A 48 7.84 3.30 0.91
CA THR A 48 8.37 2.40 -0.12
C THR A 48 9.50 3.04 -0.92
N LEU A 49 9.42 4.33 -1.23
CA LEU A 49 10.51 5.04 -1.88
C LEU A 49 11.80 5.02 -1.05
N ASN A 50 11.69 5.26 0.26
CA ASN A 50 12.86 5.25 1.15
C ASN A 50 13.43 3.84 1.36
N MET A 51 12.59 2.82 1.25
CA MET A 51 13.03 1.41 1.29
C MET A 51 13.71 0.96 0.00
N LEU A 52 13.43 1.61 -1.13
CA LEU A 52 14.02 1.26 -2.43
C LEU A 52 15.27 2.06 -2.77
N ARG A 53 15.52 3.18 -2.07
CA ARG A 53 16.63 4.08 -2.36
C ARG A 53 17.78 3.88 -1.37
N GLN A 54 18.99 3.98 -1.90
CA GLN A 54 20.19 4.09 -1.07
C GLN A 54 20.25 5.46 -0.38
N SER A 55 20.79 5.48 0.82
CA SER A 55 21.07 6.72 1.54
C SER A 55 22.14 7.53 0.80
N ARG A 56 21.94 8.85 0.71
CA ARG A 56 22.96 9.75 0.12
C ARG A 56 24.20 9.92 1.01
N LEU A 57 24.03 9.73 2.32
CA LEU A 57 25.11 9.86 3.28
C LEU A 57 25.91 8.57 3.39
N HIS A 58 25.25 7.42 3.34
CA HIS A 58 25.84 6.10 3.43
C HIS A 58 25.27 5.21 2.31
N PRO A 59 25.89 5.19 1.12
CA PRO A 59 25.37 4.46 -0.05
C PRO A 59 25.26 2.94 0.14
N GLN A 60 25.88 2.38 1.19
CA GLN A 60 25.80 0.95 1.49
C GLN A 60 24.50 0.53 2.18
N ILE A 61 23.72 1.50 2.69
CA ILE A 61 22.48 1.23 3.41
C ILE A 61 21.29 1.95 2.73
N LEU A 62 20.11 1.44 2.96
CA LEU A 62 18.87 2.05 2.45
C LEU A 62 18.57 3.37 3.18
N ALA A 63 17.90 4.30 2.51
CA ALA A 63 17.55 5.57 3.10
C ALA A 63 16.64 5.40 4.32
N TYR A 64 15.73 4.42 4.29
CA TYR A 64 14.90 4.08 5.43
C TYR A 64 15.73 3.61 6.62
N CYS A 65 16.67 2.67 6.41
CA CYS A 65 17.51 2.12 7.48
C CYS A 65 18.39 3.20 8.13
N HIS A 66 18.79 4.21 7.35
CA HIS A 66 19.58 5.32 7.88
C HIS A 66 18.78 6.20 8.86
N ILE A 67 17.48 6.32 8.67
CA ILE A 67 16.61 7.22 9.47
C ILE A 67 15.97 6.46 10.64
N ALA A 68 15.46 5.26 10.39
CA ALA A 68 14.58 4.54 11.30
C ALA A 68 15.11 3.17 11.74
N GLY A 69 16.29 2.76 11.27
CA GLY A 69 16.83 1.42 11.51
C GLY A 69 16.25 0.36 10.57
N GLU A 70 16.49 -0.90 10.88
CA GLU A 70 16.00 -2.01 10.06
C GLU A 70 14.46 -2.06 10.07
N PHE A 71 13.88 -2.26 8.89
CA PHE A 71 12.44 -2.40 8.76
C PHE A 71 11.99 -3.79 9.16
N ASN A 72 11.09 -3.89 10.13
CA ASN A 72 10.52 -5.15 10.57
C ASN A 72 9.24 -5.47 9.79
N TYR A 73 9.37 -6.36 8.79
CA TYR A 73 8.26 -6.80 7.96
C TYR A 73 7.22 -7.65 8.72
N ASP A 74 7.65 -8.35 9.76
CA ASP A 74 6.74 -9.15 10.58
C ASP A 74 5.83 -8.26 11.44
N ALA A 75 6.37 -7.15 11.94
CA ALA A 75 5.61 -6.18 12.71
C ALA A 75 4.74 -5.28 11.83
N THR A 76 5.20 -4.98 10.60
CA THR A 76 4.57 -4.00 9.72
C THR A 76 4.42 -4.59 8.32
N PRO A 77 3.36 -5.38 8.07
CA PRO A 77 3.13 -5.98 6.77
C PRO A 77 2.78 -4.89 5.73
N ILE A 78 3.39 -4.99 4.56
CA ILE A 78 3.16 -4.08 3.45
C ILE A 78 2.34 -4.80 2.39
N ALA A 79 1.23 -4.18 1.99
CA ALA A 79 0.43 -4.61 0.86
C ALA A 79 0.48 -3.55 -0.27
N PRO A 80 0.27 -3.94 -1.52
CA PRO A 80 0.15 -2.96 -2.60
C PRO A 80 -0.94 -1.92 -2.28
N PRO A 81 -0.72 -0.64 -2.60
CA PRO A 81 -1.71 0.39 -2.33
C PRO A 81 -3.01 0.13 -3.08
N SER A 82 -4.12 0.47 -2.45
CA SER A 82 -5.48 0.30 -3.01
C SER A 82 -5.82 -1.14 -3.43
N THR A 83 -5.22 -2.13 -2.80
CA THR A 83 -5.68 -3.50 -2.94
C THR A 83 -7.04 -3.65 -2.29
N LYS A 84 -7.98 -4.30 -3.00
CA LYS A 84 -9.28 -4.65 -2.44
C LYS A 84 -9.10 -5.61 -1.27
N ILE A 85 -9.78 -5.34 -0.18
CA ILE A 85 -9.71 -6.13 1.04
C ILE A 85 -11.10 -6.48 1.56
N VAL A 86 -11.15 -7.50 2.38
CA VAL A 86 -12.29 -7.81 3.22
C VAL A 86 -11.83 -7.65 4.67
N SER A 87 -12.48 -6.76 5.40
CA SER A 87 -12.22 -6.54 6.82
C SER A 87 -13.30 -7.18 7.65
N HIS A 88 -12.91 -7.92 8.66
CA HIS A 88 -13.84 -8.59 9.57
C HIS A 88 -14.08 -7.75 10.82
N ASP A 89 -15.32 -7.76 11.31
CA ASP A 89 -15.65 -7.11 12.56
C ASP A 89 -15.02 -7.86 13.75
N LYS A 90 -14.64 -7.09 14.77
CA LYS A 90 -14.09 -7.66 16.00
C LYS A 90 -15.12 -8.57 16.67
N PRO A 91 -14.69 -9.64 17.34
CA PRO A 91 -15.60 -10.58 18.02
C PRO A 91 -16.61 -9.92 18.96
N LYS A 92 -16.24 -8.78 19.55
CA LYS A 92 -17.10 -8.00 20.46
C LYS A 92 -18.24 -7.29 19.75
N ASP A 93 -18.05 -6.97 18.48
CA ASP A 93 -19.00 -6.19 17.68
C ASP A 93 -19.89 -7.10 16.82
N ARG A 94 -19.66 -8.42 16.89
CA ARG A 94 -20.41 -9.43 16.15
C ARG A 94 -21.70 -9.81 16.91
N ALA A 95 -22.82 -9.86 16.19
CA ALA A 95 -24.01 -10.48 16.74
C ALA A 95 -23.78 -11.99 16.88
N SER A 96 -24.20 -12.58 18.01
CA SER A 96 -23.86 -13.95 18.47
C SER A 96 -24.09 -15.06 17.44
N TRP A 97 -25.01 -14.88 16.48
CA TRP A 97 -25.37 -15.86 15.45
C TRP A 97 -25.24 -15.32 14.03
N ALA A 98 -24.76 -14.08 13.87
CA ALA A 98 -24.58 -13.52 12.54
C ALA A 98 -23.35 -14.13 11.86
N PRO A 99 -23.39 -14.40 10.54
CA PRO A 99 -22.18 -14.68 9.78
C PRO A 99 -21.19 -13.53 9.97
N HIS A 100 -19.91 -13.82 9.86
CA HIS A 100 -18.87 -12.80 9.97
C HIS A 100 -19.26 -11.60 9.09
N SER A 101 -19.42 -10.43 9.72
CA SER A 101 -19.70 -9.22 8.99
C SER A 101 -18.47 -8.87 8.17
N GLU A 102 -18.57 -9.07 6.87
CA GLU A 102 -17.52 -8.78 5.92
C GLU A 102 -17.75 -7.39 5.33
N GLU A 103 -16.83 -6.48 5.59
CA GLU A 103 -16.87 -5.16 5.00
C GLU A 103 -15.80 -5.03 3.93
N VAL A 104 -16.26 -4.80 2.70
CA VAL A 104 -15.37 -4.56 1.56
C VAL A 104 -14.75 -3.17 1.69
N GLY A 105 -13.44 -3.14 1.53
CA GLY A 105 -12.67 -1.91 1.62
C GLY A 105 -11.42 -1.92 0.75
N TRP A 106 -10.58 -0.93 0.96
CA TRP A 106 -9.35 -0.70 0.24
C TRP A 106 -8.19 -0.54 1.21
N CYS A 107 -7.08 -1.23 0.96
CA CYS A 107 -5.87 -1.05 1.73
C CYS A 107 -5.24 0.31 1.38
N ILE A 108 -5.07 1.17 2.39
CA ILE A 108 -4.41 2.48 2.21
C ILE A 108 -2.91 2.37 2.47
N GLY A 109 -2.51 1.43 3.33
CA GLY A 109 -1.12 1.23 3.69
C GLY A 109 -0.94 0.56 5.05
N PRO A 110 0.30 0.37 5.48
CA PRO A 110 0.60 -0.20 6.79
C PRO A 110 0.24 0.78 7.92
N ALA A 111 -0.14 0.24 9.07
CA ALA A 111 -0.32 0.99 10.30
C ALA A 111 0.99 0.94 11.12
N LEU A 112 1.87 1.94 10.94
CA LEU A 112 3.23 1.94 11.51
C LEU A 112 3.25 1.89 13.05
N GLU A 113 2.18 2.34 13.69
CA GLU A 113 2.07 2.42 15.16
C GLU A 113 1.41 1.17 15.77
N HIS A 114 0.95 0.23 14.94
CA HIS A 114 0.22 -0.95 15.38
C HIS A 114 0.84 -2.22 14.81
N TYR A 115 1.06 -3.19 15.67
CA TYR A 115 1.63 -4.48 15.29
C TYR A 115 0.68 -5.25 14.33
N GLN A 116 1.20 -5.67 13.18
CA GLN A 116 0.50 -6.46 12.16
C GLN A 116 -0.84 -5.87 11.67
N CYS A 117 -0.98 -4.55 11.71
CA CYS A 117 -2.20 -3.89 11.29
C CYS A 117 -2.04 -3.15 9.96
N HIS A 118 -3.16 -3.07 9.25
CA HIS A 118 -3.30 -2.27 8.04
C HIS A 118 -4.23 -1.08 8.27
N ARG A 119 -3.91 0.02 7.62
CA ARG A 119 -4.86 1.13 7.46
C ARG A 119 -5.76 0.82 6.28
N VAL A 120 -7.04 0.74 6.54
CA VAL A 120 -8.05 0.34 5.56
C VAL A 120 -9.13 1.40 5.42
N TYR A 121 -9.61 1.61 4.22
CA TYR A 121 -10.77 2.45 3.95
C TYR A 121 -11.97 1.57 3.68
N ILE A 122 -13.02 1.71 4.48
CA ILE A 122 -14.25 0.95 4.34
C ILE A 122 -15.24 1.75 3.52
N THR A 123 -15.68 1.16 2.43
CA THR A 123 -16.58 1.84 1.47
C THR A 123 -17.95 2.14 2.10
N LYS A 124 -18.48 1.24 2.93
CA LYS A 124 -19.77 1.38 3.59
C LYS A 124 -19.83 2.56 4.54
N THR A 125 -18.82 2.70 5.38
CA THR A 125 -18.75 3.77 6.39
C THR A 125 -18.08 5.03 5.88
N ARG A 126 -17.45 4.98 4.71
CA ARG A 126 -16.63 6.05 4.11
C ARG A 126 -15.54 6.57 5.05
N ALA A 127 -15.04 5.72 5.92
CA ALA A 127 -14.06 6.06 6.93
C ALA A 127 -12.82 5.17 6.81
N ALA A 128 -11.67 5.73 7.22
CA ALA A 128 -10.44 4.95 7.39
C ALA A 128 -10.40 4.40 8.82
N ARG A 129 -9.99 3.14 8.95
CA ARG A 129 -9.75 2.51 10.24
C ARG A 129 -8.47 1.67 10.21
N VAL A 130 -7.96 1.33 11.38
CA VAL A 130 -6.87 0.37 11.54
C VAL A 130 -7.51 -0.99 11.83
N SER A 131 -7.10 -2.02 11.08
CA SER A 131 -7.59 -3.39 11.24
C SER A 131 -6.43 -4.37 11.22
N ASP A 132 -6.49 -5.35 12.10
CA ASP A 132 -5.61 -6.51 12.19
C ASP A 132 -6.17 -7.73 11.45
N THR A 133 -7.48 -7.79 11.28
CA THR A 133 -8.21 -8.88 10.62
C THR A 133 -8.62 -8.47 9.21
N VAL A 134 -7.67 -8.56 8.30
CA VAL A 134 -7.84 -8.17 6.90
C VAL A 134 -7.49 -9.33 5.99
N ASP A 135 -8.44 -9.76 5.18
CA ASP A 135 -8.21 -10.72 4.12
C ASP A 135 -8.00 -10.02 2.78
N PHE A 136 -6.96 -10.44 2.08
CA PHE A 136 -6.69 -10.02 0.72
C PHE A 136 -7.24 -11.08 -0.23
N PRO A 137 -8.41 -10.85 -0.86
CA PRO A 137 -8.92 -11.79 -1.84
C PRO A 137 -7.90 -11.88 -2.97
N LEU A 138 -7.34 -13.08 -3.15
CA LEU A 138 -6.46 -13.34 -4.27
C LEU A 138 -7.21 -12.95 -5.53
N ARG A 139 -6.68 -12.00 -6.30
CA ARG A 139 -7.12 -11.85 -7.68
C ARG A 139 -6.93 -13.22 -8.30
N GLN A 140 -8.01 -13.86 -8.68
CA GLN A 140 -7.94 -14.91 -9.68
C GLN A 140 -7.43 -14.18 -10.95
N SER A 141 -6.11 -14.05 -11.04
CA SER A 141 -5.49 -13.73 -12.31
C SER A 141 -5.91 -14.89 -13.20
N GLU A 142 -6.82 -14.63 -14.11
CA GLU A 142 -7.05 -15.49 -15.24
C GLU A 142 -5.71 -15.64 -15.95
N CYS A 143 -4.93 -16.62 -15.52
CA CYS A 143 -3.72 -16.99 -16.22
C CYS A 143 -4.18 -17.63 -17.52
N PRO A 144 -4.00 -16.99 -18.68
CA PRO A 144 -4.47 -17.54 -19.96
C PRO A 144 -3.87 -18.91 -20.28
N ARG A 145 -2.82 -19.31 -19.54
CA ARG A 145 -2.16 -20.62 -19.69
C ARG A 145 -2.80 -21.72 -18.86
N CYS A 146 -3.56 -21.43 -17.79
CA CYS A 146 -4.18 -22.46 -16.97
C CYS A 146 -5.46 -23.03 -17.60
N HIS A 147 -6.17 -22.29 -18.43
CA HIS A 147 -7.39 -22.75 -19.11
C HIS A 147 -7.15 -23.83 -20.17
N ARG A 148 -5.90 -24.02 -20.65
CA ARG A 148 -5.61 -25.05 -21.69
C ARG A 148 -5.41 -26.46 -21.16
N ARG A 149 -5.41 -26.70 -19.85
CA ARG A 149 -5.12 -28.03 -19.27
C ARG A 149 -6.33 -28.79 -18.73
N MET A 150 -7.53 -28.26 -18.81
CA MET A 150 -8.74 -28.93 -18.29
C MET A 150 -9.81 -29.18 -19.35
N GLN A 151 -9.43 -29.49 -20.59
CA GLN A 151 -10.35 -30.18 -21.50
C GLN A 151 -10.00 -31.69 -21.43
N PRO A 152 -10.87 -32.54 -20.85
CA PRO A 152 -10.72 -33.95 -20.94
C PRO A 152 -10.97 -34.42 -22.38
N PRO A 153 -10.42 -35.59 -22.79
CA PRO A 153 -10.49 -36.09 -24.15
C PRO A 153 -11.91 -36.46 -24.58
#